data_5d6b97a960e7351ca3045d308118b723
#
_entry.id   5d6b97a960e7351ca3045d308118b723
#
_cell.length_a   1.000
_cell.length_b   1.000
_cell.length_c   1.000
_cell.angle_alpha   90.00
_cell.angle_beta   90.00
_cell.angle_gamma   90.00
#
_symmetry.space_group_name_H-M   'P 1'
#
loop_
_entity.id
_entity.type
_entity.pdbx_description
1 polymer ?
#
loop_
_entity_poly.entity_id
_entity_poly.type
_entity_poly.pdbx_seq_one_letter_code
_entity_poly.pdbx_strand_id
1 'polypeptide(L)'
;MELTRRDALVAAVAPLLLTITGKAQATQNTTVFIHDLPNLTMEDWQVNVSEITLPAGNVGRPHRHPGFVLVYVLEGELVAKITGSPEATYGPGKMFYEYPGSTHEVSRNASGTKPAKFLAFIFAKKGLPLTSPA
;
A
#
# COMPACT_ATOMS: atom_id res chain seq x y z
N MET A 1 29.73 -63.38 55.52
CA MET A 1 28.45 -62.72 55.48
C MET A 1 28.69 -61.35 54.81
N GLU A 2 28.54 -61.30 53.45
CA GLU A 2 28.92 -60.19 52.63
C GLU A 2 27.73 -59.24 52.53
N LEU A 3 28.00 -57.97 52.81
CA LEU A 3 27.08 -56.86 52.53
C LEU A 3 27.44 -56.20 51.25
N THR A 4 26.61 -56.46 50.22
CA THR A 4 26.74 -55.79 48.89
C THR A 4 26.25 -54.36 48.98
N ARG A 5 27.15 -53.41 48.70
CA ARG A 5 26.84 -52.01 48.50
C ARG A 5 26.21 -51.86 47.10
N ARG A 6 24.97 -51.40 47.06
CA ARG A 6 24.33 -50.93 45.84
C ARG A 6 24.76 -49.47 45.59
N ASP A 7 25.62 -49.28 44.64
CA ASP A 7 25.98 -47.94 44.15
C ASP A 7 24.79 -47.39 43.32
N ALA A 8 24.13 -46.38 43.91
CA ALA A 8 23.12 -45.63 43.17
C ALA A 8 23.81 -44.55 42.36
N LEU A 9 23.85 -44.75 41.04
CA LEU A 9 24.23 -43.70 40.10
C LEU A 9 23.11 -42.66 40.05
N VAL A 10 23.37 -41.49 40.64
CA VAL A 10 22.53 -40.31 40.43
C VAL A 10 22.97 -39.65 39.14
N ALA A 11 22.20 -39.85 38.08
CA ALA A 11 22.41 -39.11 36.83
C ALA A 11 21.92 -37.67 37.03
N ALA A 12 22.85 -36.74 37.10
CA ALA A 12 22.54 -35.30 37.07
C ALA A 12 22.10 -34.87 35.68
N VAL A 13 20.81 -34.62 35.51
CA VAL A 13 20.26 -34.01 34.32
C VAL A 13 20.54 -32.51 34.41
N ALA A 14 21.54 -32.02 33.68
CA ALA A 14 21.78 -30.59 33.51
C ALA A 14 20.71 -29.98 32.61
N PRO A 15 20.03 -28.90 33.02
CA PRO A 15 19.08 -28.23 32.14
C PRO A 15 19.86 -27.54 31.02
N LEU A 16 19.58 -27.97 29.77
CA LEU A 16 20.06 -27.32 28.56
C LEU A 16 19.29 -26.00 28.43
N LEU A 17 19.87 -24.90 28.89
CA LEU A 17 19.38 -23.54 28.66
C LEU A 17 19.61 -23.19 27.19
N LEU A 18 18.56 -23.40 26.37
CA LEU A 18 18.52 -22.89 24.99
C LEU A 18 18.38 -21.37 25.06
N THR A 19 19.47 -20.64 25.02
CA THR A 19 19.43 -19.18 24.83
C THR A 19 19.04 -18.90 23.37
N ILE A 20 17.76 -18.62 23.15
CA ILE A 20 17.30 -18.09 21.87
C ILE A 20 17.77 -16.63 21.79
N THR A 21 18.96 -16.41 21.25
CA THR A 21 19.43 -15.06 20.89
C THR A 21 18.74 -14.66 19.58
N GLY A 22 17.46 -14.26 19.68
CA GLY A 22 16.77 -13.59 18.60
C GLY A 22 17.47 -12.26 18.34
N LYS A 23 18.22 -12.15 17.23
CA LYS A 23 18.71 -10.85 16.76
C LYS A 23 17.46 -10.02 16.44
N ALA A 24 17.23 -8.94 17.18
CA ALA A 24 16.23 -7.96 16.83
C ALA A 24 16.55 -7.43 15.41
N GLN A 25 15.63 -7.66 14.47
CA GLN A 25 15.78 -7.15 13.12
C GLN A 25 15.59 -5.63 13.15
N ALA A 26 16.56 -4.87 12.65
CA ALA A 26 16.47 -3.42 12.60
C ALA A 26 15.29 -3.00 11.71
N THR A 27 14.54 -1.99 12.16
CA THR A 27 13.49 -1.38 11.36
C THR A 27 14.10 -0.76 10.10
N GLN A 28 13.56 -1.12 8.92
CA GLN A 28 13.93 -0.51 7.66
C GLN A 28 12.87 0.53 7.27
N ASN A 29 13.34 1.68 6.83
CA ASN A 29 12.49 2.77 6.34
C ASN A 29 12.93 3.16 4.93
N THR A 30 12.00 3.12 3.98
CA THR A 30 12.24 3.50 2.60
C THR A 30 11.15 4.46 2.15
N THR A 31 11.54 5.62 1.62
CA THR A 31 10.58 6.55 1.02
C THR A 31 10.11 5.99 -0.32
N VAL A 32 8.82 5.67 -0.43
CA VAL A 32 8.22 5.11 -1.66
C VAL A 32 7.67 6.18 -2.59
N PHE A 33 7.36 7.36 -2.05
CA PHE A 33 6.82 8.48 -2.80
C PHE A 33 7.09 9.79 -2.07
N ILE A 34 7.39 10.85 -2.82
CA ILE A 34 7.48 12.22 -2.34
C ILE A 34 6.90 13.15 -3.40
N HIS A 35 6.06 14.09 -3.00
CA HIS A 35 5.45 15.06 -3.90
C HIS A 35 5.06 16.31 -3.12
N ASP A 36 5.30 17.47 -3.70
CA ASP A 36 4.89 18.73 -3.11
C ASP A 36 3.38 18.89 -3.25
N LEU A 37 2.70 19.19 -2.15
CA LEU A 37 1.28 19.45 -2.16
C LEU A 37 0.99 20.90 -2.59
N PRO A 38 -0.18 21.16 -3.19
CA PRO A 38 -0.56 22.51 -3.55
C PRO A 38 -0.79 23.39 -2.31
N ASN A 39 -0.61 24.70 -2.47
CA ASN A 39 -0.96 25.66 -1.42
C ASN A 39 -2.48 25.76 -1.30
N LEU A 40 -3.07 25.01 -0.38
CA LEU A 40 -4.49 24.96 -0.13
C LEU A 40 -4.80 25.23 1.34
N THR A 41 -5.89 25.97 1.59
CA THR A 41 -6.51 26.00 2.91
C THR A 41 -7.46 24.83 3.02
N MET A 42 -7.18 23.92 3.96
CA MET A 42 -7.92 22.66 4.11
C MET A 42 -9.06 22.73 5.15
N GLU A 43 -9.69 23.91 5.28
CA GLU A 43 -10.86 24.05 6.12
C GLU A 43 -12.03 23.22 5.56
N ASP A 44 -12.69 22.42 6.41
CA ASP A 44 -13.76 21.50 6.05
C ASP A 44 -13.40 20.43 5.01
N TRP A 45 -12.13 20.10 4.90
CA TRP A 45 -11.69 19.00 4.08
C TRP A 45 -11.79 17.66 4.81
N GLN A 46 -11.81 16.62 4.03
CA GLN A 46 -11.70 15.23 4.48
C GLN A 46 -10.86 14.43 3.49
N VAL A 47 -10.34 13.30 3.94
CA VAL A 47 -9.80 12.26 3.08
C VAL A 47 -10.81 11.13 2.99
N ASN A 48 -11.14 10.72 1.76
CA ASN A 48 -11.82 9.47 1.49
C ASN A 48 -10.81 8.45 0.98
N VAL A 49 -10.74 7.29 1.60
CA VAL A 49 -9.84 6.21 1.17
C VAL A 49 -10.72 5.07 0.66
N SER A 50 -10.56 4.75 -0.61
CA SER A 50 -11.28 3.66 -1.26
C SER A 50 -10.31 2.62 -1.79
N GLU A 51 -10.57 1.34 -1.52
CA GLU A 51 -9.93 0.23 -2.22
C GLU A 51 -10.73 -0.06 -3.49
N ILE A 52 -10.06 -0.02 -4.63
CA ILE A 52 -10.67 -0.19 -5.94
C ILE A 52 -10.03 -1.39 -6.63
N THR A 53 -10.87 -2.27 -7.16
CA THR A 53 -10.44 -3.39 -8.00
C THR A 53 -10.92 -3.18 -9.42
N LEU A 54 -9.97 -3.08 -10.36
CA LEU A 54 -10.26 -3.07 -11.79
C LEU A 54 -10.20 -4.51 -12.33
N PRO A 55 -11.29 -5.03 -12.88
CA PRO A 55 -11.27 -6.32 -13.56
C PRO A 55 -10.24 -6.37 -14.69
N ALA A 56 -9.87 -7.55 -15.12
CA ALA A 56 -9.04 -7.75 -16.31
C ALA A 56 -9.62 -7.02 -17.51
N GLY A 57 -8.79 -6.30 -18.27
CA GLY A 57 -9.20 -5.54 -19.44
C GLY A 57 -10.04 -4.29 -19.19
N ASN A 58 -10.26 -3.92 -17.93
CA ASN A 58 -11.03 -2.71 -17.60
C ASN A 58 -10.34 -1.45 -18.12
N VAL A 59 -11.15 -0.58 -18.75
CA VAL A 59 -10.77 0.77 -19.20
C VAL A 59 -11.74 1.77 -18.59
N GLY A 60 -11.25 2.61 -17.69
CA GLY A 60 -12.03 3.68 -17.06
C GLY A 60 -12.29 4.83 -18.02
N ARG A 61 -13.37 5.56 -17.77
CA ARG A 61 -13.68 6.79 -18.50
C ARG A 61 -12.86 7.95 -17.93
N PRO A 62 -12.49 8.95 -18.77
CA PRO A 62 -11.91 10.18 -18.27
C PRO A 62 -12.79 10.83 -17.21
N HIS A 63 -12.19 11.27 -16.10
CA HIS A 63 -12.92 11.83 -14.96
C HIS A 63 -12.07 12.83 -14.19
N ARG A 64 -12.72 13.54 -13.26
CA ARG A 64 -12.08 14.51 -12.35
C ARG A 64 -12.47 14.24 -10.91
N HIS A 65 -11.64 14.73 -10.01
CA HIS A 65 -11.91 14.75 -8.58
C HIS A 65 -12.02 16.20 -8.06
N PRO A 66 -12.84 16.46 -7.00
CA PRO A 66 -13.08 17.82 -6.50
C PRO A 66 -11.88 18.42 -5.73
N GLY A 67 -10.84 17.66 -5.51
CA GLY A 67 -9.62 18.06 -4.83
C GLY A 67 -8.42 17.37 -5.46
N PHE A 68 -7.51 16.85 -4.65
CA PHE A 68 -6.36 16.09 -5.14
C PHE A 68 -6.40 14.64 -4.68
N VAL A 69 -5.69 13.78 -5.39
CA VAL A 69 -5.69 12.33 -5.14
C VAL A 69 -4.28 11.79 -5.07
N LEU A 70 -4.06 10.88 -4.14
CA LEU A 70 -2.92 9.98 -4.14
C LEU A 70 -3.40 8.57 -4.42
N VAL A 71 -2.74 7.87 -5.31
CA VAL A 71 -3.04 6.47 -5.62
C VAL A 71 -1.85 5.60 -5.26
N TYR A 72 -2.13 4.50 -4.55
CA TYR A 72 -1.14 3.48 -4.17
C TYR A 72 -1.56 2.13 -4.72
N VAL A 73 -0.74 1.54 -5.59
CA VAL A 73 -1.03 0.25 -6.21
C VAL A 73 -0.71 -0.90 -5.26
N LEU A 74 -1.68 -1.77 -5.04
CA LEU A 74 -1.58 -2.96 -4.19
C LEU A 74 -1.22 -4.22 -4.99
N GLU A 75 -1.94 -4.44 -6.11
CA GLU A 75 -1.80 -5.64 -6.94
C GLU A 75 -1.98 -5.29 -8.42
N GLY A 76 -1.33 -6.05 -9.29
CA GLY A 76 -1.41 -5.85 -10.74
C GLY A 76 -0.71 -4.59 -11.20
N GLU A 77 -1.07 -4.09 -12.37
CA GLU A 77 -0.50 -2.89 -12.96
C GLU A 77 -1.60 -1.95 -13.45
N LEU A 78 -1.48 -0.68 -13.08
CA LEU A 78 -2.39 0.38 -13.45
C LEU A 78 -1.71 1.32 -14.45
N VAL A 79 -2.32 1.53 -15.60
CA VAL A 79 -1.89 2.56 -16.56
C VAL A 79 -2.69 3.81 -16.29
N ALA A 80 -2.00 4.92 -16.06
CA ALA A 80 -2.61 6.19 -15.75
C ALA A 80 -1.99 7.33 -16.56
N LYS A 81 -2.81 8.30 -16.91
CA LYS A 81 -2.41 9.59 -17.48
C LYS A 81 -3.22 10.70 -16.84
N ILE A 82 -2.53 11.65 -16.25
CA ILE A 82 -3.10 12.85 -15.67
C ILE A 82 -2.78 14.01 -16.60
N THR A 83 -3.70 14.95 -16.79
CA THR A 83 -3.48 16.15 -17.63
C THR A 83 -2.11 16.76 -17.39
N GLY A 84 -1.36 17.00 -18.44
CA GLY A 84 -0.02 17.59 -18.37
C GLY A 84 1.11 16.63 -18.00
N SER A 85 0.82 15.36 -17.73
CA SER A 85 1.80 14.32 -17.43
C SER A 85 1.82 13.27 -18.56
N PRO A 86 2.93 12.58 -18.78
CA PRO A 86 2.96 11.44 -19.68
C PRO A 86 2.13 10.26 -19.12
N GLU A 87 1.64 9.41 -20.04
CA GLU A 87 1.08 8.12 -19.64
C GLU A 87 2.17 7.24 -19.03
N ALA A 88 1.87 6.60 -17.91
CA ALA A 88 2.79 5.73 -17.20
C ALA A 88 2.09 4.52 -16.61
N THR A 89 2.86 3.45 -16.37
CA THR A 89 2.39 2.21 -15.75
C THR A 89 2.94 2.12 -14.31
N TYR A 90 2.04 1.84 -13.38
CA TYR A 90 2.34 1.75 -11.94
C TYR A 90 2.05 0.34 -11.45
N GLY A 91 3.08 -0.35 -10.98
CA GLY A 91 2.99 -1.68 -10.34
C GLY A 91 2.82 -1.60 -8.83
N PRO A 92 2.77 -2.75 -8.13
CA PRO A 92 2.62 -2.82 -6.68
C PRO A 92 3.68 -1.99 -5.94
N GLY A 93 3.24 -1.24 -4.93
CA GLY A 93 4.10 -0.34 -4.15
C GLY A 93 4.43 0.99 -4.82
N LYS A 94 3.93 1.25 -6.04
CA LYS A 94 4.10 2.53 -6.73
C LYS A 94 2.91 3.43 -6.49
N MET A 95 3.18 4.75 -6.58
CA MET A 95 2.18 5.80 -6.36
C MET A 95 2.20 6.82 -7.48
N PHE A 96 1.08 7.52 -7.66
CA PHE A 96 1.00 8.73 -8.45
C PHE A 96 0.05 9.74 -7.79
N TYR A 97 0.11 10.96 -8.30
CA TYR A 97 -0.62 12.11 -7.79
C TYR A 97 -1.49 12.72 -8.89
N GLU A 98 -2.71 13.09 -8.51
CA GLU A 98 -3.62 13.85 -9.35
C GLU A 98 -3.83 15.22 -8.70
N TYR A 99 -3.36 16.27 -9.34
CA TYR A 99 -3.47 17.64 -8.81
C TYR A 99 -4.90 18.19 -8.90
N PRO A 100 -5.26 19.19 -8.08
CA PRO A 100 -6.60 19.79 -8.11
C PRO A 100 -6.99 20.30 -9.48
N GLY A 101 -8.20 19.92 -9.95
CA GLY A 101 -8.74 20.32 -11.23
C GLY A 101 -8.19 19.54 -12.44
N SER A 102 -7.26 18.62 -12.23
CA SER A 102 -6.76 17.76 -13.31
C SER A 102 -7.82 16.78 -13.80
N THR A 103 -7.66 16.35 -15.03
CA THR A 103 -8.39 15.21 -15.58
C THR A 103 -7.52 13.96 -15.49
N HIS A 104 -8.06 12.89 -14.92
CA HIS A 104 -7.53 11.54 -15.08
C HIS A 104 -7.93 11.03 -16.47
N GLU A 105 -7.09 11.29 -17.46
CA GLU A 105 -7.39 11.06 -18.88
C GLU A 105 -7.38 9.57 -19.23
N VAL A 106 -6.46 8.82 -18.63
CA VAL A 106 -6.34 7.37 -18.80
C VAL A 106 -6.30 6.71 -17.44
N SER A 107 -7.19 5.76 -17.23
CA SER A 107 -7.23 4.88 -16.06
C SER A 107 -7.62 3.49 -16.52
N ARG A 108 -6.66 2.57 -16.60
CA ARG A 108 -6.96 1.21 -17.07
C ARG A 108 -6.09 0.16 -16.41
N ASN A 109 -6.62 -1.04 -16.31
CA ASN A 109 -5.82 -2.22 -15.97
C ASN A 109 -4.90 -2.54 -17.16
N ALA A 110 -3.60 -2.68 -16.91
CA ALA A 110 -2.64 -3.05 -17.94
C ALA A 110 -2.82 -4.49 -18.45
N SER A 111 -3.43 -5.36 -17.62
CA SER A 111 -3.63 -6.78 -17.92
C SER A 111 -5.02 -7.06 -18.48
N GLY A 112 -5.08 -7.82 -19.56
CA GLY A 112 -6.32 -8.41 -20.08
C GLY A 112 -6.76 -9.70 -19.40
N THR A 113 -5.98 -10.22 -18.45
CA THR A 113 -6.21 -11.53 -17.84
C THR A 113 -6.23 -11.55 -16.31
N LYS A 114 -5.70 -10.52 -15.64
CA LYS A 114 -5.60 -10.41 -14.19
C LYS A 114 -6.20 -9.10 -13.70
N PRO A 115 -6.81 -9.05 -12.52
CA PRO A 115 -7.27 -7.80 -11.92
C PRO A 115 -6.10 -6.92 -11.48
N ALA A 116 -6.36 -5.62 -11.33
CA ALA A 116 -5.50 -4.68 -10.64
C ALA A 116 -6.23 -4.11 -9.43
N LYS A 117 -5.52 -3.87 -8.33
CA LYS A 117 -6.09 -3.34 -7.09
C LYS A 117 -5.25 -2.18 -6.59
N PHE A 118 -5.90 -1.12 -6.13
CA PHE A 118 -5.23 0.06 -5.60
C PHE A 118 -6.06 0.77 -4.55
N LEU A 119 -5.40 1.58 -3.73
CA LEU A 119 -6.03 2.54 -2.83
C LEU A 119 -6.03 3.92 -3.49
N ALA A 120 -7.18 4.58 -3.49
CA ALA A 120 -7.33 5.98 -3.85
C ALA A 120 -7.60 6.80 -2.58
N PHE A 121 -6.72 7.77 -2.29
CA PHE A 121 -6.85 8.73 -1.20
C PHE A 121 -7.33 10.04 -1.80
N ILE A 122 -8.61 10.34 -1.73
CA ILE A 122 -9.23 11.53 -2.30
C ILE A 122 -9.37 12.58 -1.21
N PHE A 123 -8.63 13.68 -1.33
CA PHE A 123 -8.68 14.83 -0.44
C PHE A 123 -9.58 15.90 -1.05
N ALA A 124 -10.68 16.20 -0.41
CA ALA A 124 -11.68 17.14 -0.91
C ALA A 124 -12.50 17.78 0.20
N LYS A 125 -13.17 18.88 -0.09
CA LYS A 125 -14.17 19.46 0.82
C LYS A 125 -15.31 18.47 1.06
N LYS A 126 -15.80 18.45 2.29
CA LYS A 126 -16.96 17.65 2.69
C LYS A 126 -18.17 17.94 1.81
N GLY A 127 -18.95 16.90 1.51
CA GLY A 127 -20.22 17.02 0.80
C GLY A 127 -20.11 17.14 -0.74
N LEU A 128 -18.89 17.19 -1.29
CA LEU A 128 -18.72 17.17 -2.74
C LEU A 128 -18.72 15.74 -3.31
N PRO A 129 -19.26 15.53 -4.54
CA PRO A 129 -19.10 14.25 -5.23
C PRO A 129 -17.63 13.91 -5.41
N LEU A 130 -17.23 12.69 -5.08
CA LEU A 130 -15.82 12.28 -5.15
C LEU A 130 -15.28 12.18 -6.59
N THR A 131 -16.16 12.04 -7.56
CA THR A 131 -15.81 11.89 -8.97
C THR A 131 -16.86 12.55 -9.85
N SER A 132 -16.43 13.21 -10.91
CA SER A 132 -17.29 13.76 -11.96
C SER A 132 -16.75 13.42 -13.34
N PRO A 133 -17.58 13.37 -14.39
CA PRO A 133 -17.11 13.26 -15.76
C PRO A 133 -16.14 14.40 -16.13
N ALA A 134 -15.19 14.10 -17.02
CA ALA A 134 -14.24 15.09 -17.52
C ALA A 134 -14.90 16.02 -18.54
#